data_8d9a95598fba32f4fdc47bf9ac56c000
#
_entry.id   8d9a95598fba32f4fdc47bf9ac56c000
#
_cell.length_a   1.000
_cell.length_b   1.000
_cell.length_c   1.000
_cell.angle_alpha   90.00
_cell.angle_beta   90.00
_cell.angle_gamma   90.00
#
_symmetry.space_group_name_H-M   'P 1'
#
loop_
_entity.id
_entity.type
_entity.pdbx_description
1 polymer ?
#
loop_
_entity_poly.entity_id
_entity_poly.type
_entity_poly.pdbx_seq_one_letter_code
_entity_poly.pdbx_strand_id
1 'polypeptide(L)'
;MLPLLLYYIIFNLYKLGYQKKDQCCYMLSYECHKAAEDQKLDPRSSARIISRNKNLGIEEYKFLLKTTVSSGIGEETYIPKNIIEGREESATLMDEISEMDGNLFDTVDKLFAKTGVSPSEIDIIVASVSLFSPAPSLTARVINRYKMRKDIKAFNLSGMGCSASVVAVDLVKQLF
;
A
#
# COMPACT_ATOMS: atom_id res chain seq x y z
N MET A 1 45.08 -17.57 24.68
CA MET A 1 43.86 -18.29 24.29
C MET A 1 42.72 -18.12 25.31
N LEU A 2 42.97 -18.23 26.61
CA LEU A 2 41.97 -18.07 27.66
C LEU A 2 41.15 -16.75 27.60
N PRO A 3 41.77 -15.56 27.41
CA PRO A 3 41.00 -14.29 27.39
C PRO A 3 40.06 -14.15 26.20
N LEU A 4 40.41 -14.70 25.04
CA LEU A 4 39.55 -14.69 23.84
C LEU A 4 38.33 -15.60 24.01
N LEU A 5 38.51 -16.75 24.67
CA LEU A 5 37.41 -17.65 24.97
C LEU A 5 36.43 -17.03 25.98
N LEU A 6 36.99 -16.36 27.00
CA LEU A 6 36.18 -15.64 27.99
C LEU A 6 35.38 -14.49 27.38
N TYR A 7 36.01 -13.72 26.52
CA TYR A 7 35.34 -12.65 25.76
C TYR A 7 34.22 -13.21 24.87
N TYR A 8 34.47 -14.32 24.17
CA TYR A 8 33.48 -14.97 23.32
C TYR A 8 32.26 -15.48 24.14
N ILE A 9 32.52 -16.08 25.30
CA ILE A 9 31.47 -16.56 26.21
C ILE A 9 30.68 -15.37 26.75
N ILE A 10 31.33 -14.31 27.23
CA ILE A 10 30.67 -13.10 27.74
C ILE A 10 29.84 -12.43 26.65
N PHE A 11 30.37 -12.33 25.42
CA PHE A 11 29.71 -11.76 24.28
C PHE A 11 28.44 -12.58 23.91
N ASN A 12 28.54 -13.92 23.92
CA ASN A 12 27.38 -14.76 23.64
C ASN A 12 26.36 -14.73 24.78
N LEU A 13 26.77 -14.69 26.03
CA LEU A 13 25.87 -14.53 27.17
C LEU A 13 25.19 -13.15 27.16
N TYR A 14 25.91 -12.09 26.81
CA TYR A 14 25.36 -10.76 26.60
C TYR A 14 24.35 -10.76 25.44
N LYS A 15 24.68 -11.39 24.32
CA LYS A 15 23.79 -11.54 23.16
C LYS A 15 22.55 -12.37 23.48
N LEU A 16 22.67 -13.42 24.28
CA LEU A 16 21.54 -14.24 24.80
C LEU A 16 20.69 -13.48 25.82
N GLY A 17 21.31 -12.69 26.70
CA GLY A 17 20.60 -11.86 27.67
C GLY A 17 19.96 -10.62 27.04
N TYR A 18 20.47 -10.19 25.89
CA TYR A 18 19.93 -9.11 25.05
C TYR A 18 18.99 -9.59 23.97
N GLN A 19 18.58 -10.89 24.00
CA GLN A 19 17.38 -11.25 23.25
C GLN A 19 16.27 -10.34 23.76
N LYS A 20 15.92 -9.36 22.91
CA LYS A 20 14.73 -8.52 23.11
C LYS A 20 13.64 -9.43 23.66
N LYS A 21 13.13 -9.15 24.85
CA LYS A 21 11.87 -9.74 25.30
C LYS A 21 10.96 -9.75 24.09
N ASP A 22 10.34 -10.90 23.79
CA ASP A 22 9.39 -11.01 22.70
C ASP A 22 8.34 -9.91 22.88
N GLN A 23 8.58 -8.78 22.23
CA GLN A 23 7.61 -7.69 22.24
C GLN A 23 6.52 -8.12 21.29
N CYS A 24 5.39 -8.50 21.85
CA CYS A 24 4.22 -8.82 21.06
C CYS A 24 3.72 -7.55 20.39
N CYS A 25 3.67 -7.54 19.05
CA CYS A 25 3.00 -6.52 18.28
C CYS A 25 1.54 -6.95 18.04
N TYR A 26 0.61 -6.06 18.29
CA TYR A 26 -0.82 -6.32 18.08
C TYR A 26 -1.32 -5.46 16.94
N MET A 27 -2.13 -6.04 16.05
CA MET A 27 -2.89 -5.29 15.07
C MET A 27 -4.12 -4.69 15.76
N LEU A 28 -4.13 -3.39 15.95
CA LEU A 28 -5.26 -2.70 16.58
C LEU A 28 -6.49 -2.69 15.68
N SER A 29 -6.32 -2.35 14.40
CA SER A 29 -7.40 -2.31 13.41
C SER A 29 -6.84 -2.32 12.00
N TYR A 30 -7.73 -2.49 11.03
CA TYR A 30 -7.45 -2.30 9.61
C TYR A 30 -8.65 -1.67 8.91
N GLU A 31 -8.40 -1.00 7.79
CA GLU A 31 -9.42 -0.49 6.88
C GLU A 31 -9.02 -0.74 5.44
N CYS A 32 -10.05 -0.85 4.59
CA CYS A 32 -9.89 -0.98 3.15
C CYS A 32 -10.68 0.13 2.47
N HIS A 33 -10.08 0.73 1.45
CA HIS A 33 -10.83 1.62 0.56
C HIS A 33 -11.80 0.80 -0.29
N LYS A 34 -13.04 1.26 -0.39
CA LYS A 34 -13.99 0.81 -1.40
C LYS A 34 -14.30 2.00 -2.29
N ALA A 35 -14.01 1.86 -3.58
CA ALA A 35 -14.28 2.90 -4.56
C ALA A 35 -15.79 3.17 -4.68
N ALA A 36 -16.16 4.32 -5.25
CA ALA A 36 -17.54 4.71 -5.45
C ALA A 36 -18.24 3.80 -6.47
N GLU A 37 -19.55 3.65 -6.35
CA GLU A 37 -20.33 2.76 -7.20
C GLU A 37 -20.31 3.18 -8.69
N ASP A 38 -20.07 4.46 -8.98
CA ASP A 38 -19.88 4.97 -10.36
C ASP A 38 -18.57 4.52 -11.01
N GLN A 39 -17.64 3.97 -10.22
CA GLN A 39 -16.39 3.35 -10.67
C GLN A 39 -16.48 1.84 -10.85
N LYS A 40 -17.65 1.25 -10.60
CA LYS A 40 -17.85 -0.19 -10.72
C LYS A 40 -17.78 -0.65 -12.17
N LEU A 41 -17.05 -1.74 -12.38
CA LEU A 41 -16.81 -2.32 -13.70
C LEU A 41 -17.80 -3.48 -13.94
N ASP A 42 -18.91 -3.20 -14.59
CA ASP A 42 -19.80 -4.26 -15.08
C ASP A 42 -19.26 -4.92 -16.37
N PRO A 43 -19.75 -6.11 -16.75
CA PRO A 43 -19.31 -6.81 -17.96
C PRO A 43 -19.49 -6.01 -19.27
N ARG A 44 -20.51 -5.16 -19.35
CA ARG A 44 -20.74 -4.32 -20.54
C ARG A 44 -19.75 -3.18 -20.61
N SER A 45 -19.46 -2.55 -19.48
CA SER A 45 -18.46 -1.50 -19.37
C SER A 45 -17.06 -2.06 -19.66
N SER A 46 -16.75 -3.26 -19.16
CA SER A 46 -15.50 -3.96 -19.50
C SER A 46 -15.34 -4.16 -21.00
N ALA A 47 -16.36 -4.72 -21.66
CA ALA A 47 -16.32 -4.93 -23.12
C ALA A 47 -16.18 -3.61 -23.89
N ARG A 48 -16.85 -2.55 -23.44
CA ARG A 48 -16.78 -1.21 -24.05
C ARG A 48 -15.38 -0.61 -23.92
N ILE A 49 -14.77 -0.69 -22.73
CA ILE A 49 -13.42 -0.17 -22.46
C ILE A 49 -12.40 -0.91 -23.34
N ILE A 50 -12.47 -2.24 -23.35
CA ILE A 50 -11.59 -3.05 -24.18
C ILE A 50 -11.75 -2.70 -25.66
N SER A 51 -12.99 -2.53 -26.14
CA SER A 51 -13.28 -2.23 -27.55
C SER A 51 -12.83 -0.83 -28.00
N ARG A 52 -12.62 0.11 -27.08
CA ARG A 52 -12.08 1.44 -27.39
C ARG A 52 -10.58 1.43 -27.72
N ASN A 53 -9.86 0.44 -27.24
CA ASN A 53 -8.42 0.36 -27.46
C ASN A 53 -8.14 -0.10 -28.89
N LYS A 54 -7.74 0.83 -29.74
CA LYS A 54 -7.46 0.59 -31.18
C LYS A 54 -6.19 -0.21 -31.45
N ASN A 55 -5.36 -0.39 -30.43
CA ASN A 55 -4.08 -1.09 -30.56
C ASN A 55 -4.19 -2.59 -30.25
N LEU A 56 -5.37 -3.08 -29.89
CA LEU A 56 -5.61 -4.49 -29.60
C LEU A 56 -6.13 -5.23 -30.83
N GLY A 57 -5.47 -6.33 -31.19
CA GLY A 57 -5.94 -7.29 -32.17
C GLY A 57 -6.87 -8.35 -31.57
N ILE A 58 -7.33 -9.27 -32.40
CA ILE A 58 -8.26 -10.34 -32.01
C ILE A 58 -7.62 -11.26 -30.96
N GLU A 59 -6.34 -11.55 -31.07
CA GLU A 59 -5.65 -12.46 -30.14
C GLU A 59 -5.49 -11.82 -28.76
N GLU A 60 -5.22 -10.53 -28.68
CA GLU A 60 -5.17 -9.78 -27.42
C GLU A 60 -6.56 -9.72 -26.76
N TYR A 61 -7.62 -9.54 -27.53
CA TYR A 61 -8.99 -9.60 -27.05
C TYR A 61 -9.33 -10.95 -26.46
N LYS A 62 -9.00 -12.04 -27.14
CA LYS A 62 -9.21 -13.42 -26.65
C LYS A 62 -8.45 -13.65 -25.35
N PHE A 63 -7.19 -13.18 -25.29
CA PHE A 63 -6.37 -13.29 -24.09
C PHE A 63 -6.99 -12.54 -22.91
N LEU A 64 -7.41 -11.28 -23.10
CA LEU A 64 -8.05 -10.46 -22.05
C LEU A 64 -9.36 -11.09 -21.57
N LEU A 65 -10.21 -11.54 -22.48
CA LEU A 65 -11.47 -12.23 -22.11
C LEU A 65 -11.21 -13.50 -21.32
N LYS A 66 -10.26 -14.33 -21.77
CA LYS A 66 -9.86 -15.54 -21.07
C LYS A 66 -9.33 -15.22 -19.66
N THR A 67 -8.48 -14.20 -19.57
CA THR A 67 -7.92 -13.77 -18.28
C THR A 67 -9.00 -13.25 -17.34
N THR A 68 -9.91 -12.43 -17.83
CA THR A 68 -11.03 -11.90 -17.03
C THR A 68 -11.89 -13.03 -16.48
N VAL A 69 -12.25 -14.01 -17.31
CA VAL A 69 -13.09 -15.16 -16.88
C VAL A 69 -12.34 -16.07 -15.91
N SER A 70 -11.03 -16.29 -16.10
CA SER A 70 -10.25 -17.24 -15.30
C SER A 70 -9.59 -16.65 -14.06
N SER A 71 -9.55 -15.31 -13.94
CA SER A 71 -8.87 -14.62 -12.84
C SER A 71 -9.65 -14.57 -11.53
N GLY A 72 -10.95 -14.93 -11.55
CA GLY A 72 -11.82 -14.75 -10.40
C GLY A 72 -12.23 -13.30 -10.12
N ILE A 73 -11.94 -12.37 -11.05
CA ILE A 73 -12.45 -11.00 -11.00
C ILE A 73 -13.97 -11.06 -11.10
N GLY A 74 -14.64 -10.58 -10.05
CA GLY A 74 -16.10 -10.56 -9.96
C GLY A 74 -16.70 -9.21 -10.34
N GLU A 75 -18.01 -9.10 -10.16
CA GLU A 75 -18.79 -7.89 -10.47
C GLU A 75 -18.46 -6.72 -9.50
N GLU A 76 -17.82 -6.98 -8.36
CA GLU A 76 -17.34 -5.98 -7.40
C GLU A 76 -15.92 -5.51 -7.74
N THR A 77 -15.63 -5.28 -9.01
CA THR A 77 -14.35 -4.73 -9.48
C THR A 77 -14.53 -3.26 -9.81
N TYR A 78 -13.58 -2.44 -9.39
CA TYR A 78 -13.61 -1.00 -9.58
C TYR A 78 -12.37 -0.56 -10.38
N ILE A 79 -12.56 0.48 -11.19
CA ILE A 79 -11.49 1.02 -12.04
C ILE A 79 -11.39 2.55 -11.88
N PRO A 80 -10.25 3.14 -12.26
CA PRO A 80 -10.07 4.59 -12.24
C PRO A 80 -11.13 5.33 -13.03
N LYS A 81 -11.53 6.50 -12.52
CA LYS A 81 -12.59 7.30 -13.11
C LYS A 81 -12.27 7.76 -14.53
N ASN A 82 -11.03 8.14 -14.80
CA ASN A 82 -10.54 8.52 -16.12
C ASN A 82 -10.74 7.42 -17.18
N ILE A 83 -10.63 6.13 -16.77
CA ILE A 83 -10.89 4.99 -17.66
C ILE A 83 -12.39 4.85 -17.96
N ILE A 84 -13.25 5.01 -16.95
CA ILE A 84 -14.71 5.03 -17.17
C ILE A 84 -15.12 6.13 -18.14
N GLU A 85 -14.54 7.31 -17.97
CA GLU A 85 -14.77 8.49 -18.82
C GLU A 85 -14.18 8.36 -20.24
N GLY A 86 -13.42 7.33 -20.53
CA GLY A 86 -12.79 7.12 -21.86
C GLY A 86 -11.56 7.96 -22.09
N ARG A 87 -10.86 8.34 -21.02
CA ARG A 87 -9.64 9.16 -21.07
C ARG A 87 -8.37 8.35 -20.79
N GLU A 88 -8.42 7.04 -21.00
CA GLU A 88 -7.29 6.12 -20.74
C GLU A 88 -6.01 6.49 -21.49
N GLU A 89 -6.14 7.01 -22.73
CA GLU A 89 -5.00 7.44 -23.54
C GLU A 89 -4.50 8.88 -23.21
N SER A 90 -5.27 9.61 -22.40
CA SER A 90 -4.97 10.99 -22.00
C SER A 90 -4.94 11.18 -20.47
N ALA A 91 -4.61 10.13 -19.74
CA ALA A 91 -4.43 10.19 -18.30
C ALA A 91 -3.33 11.21 -17.96
N THR A 92 -3.60 12.04 -16.96
CA THR A 92 -2.63 13.02 -16.48
C THR A 92 -2.03 12.57 -15.15
N LEU A 93 -0.84 13.07 -14.83
CA LEU A 93 -0.24 12.86 -13.51
C LEU A 93 -1.19 13.34 -12.37
N MET A 94 -2.01 14.35 -12.64
CA MET A 94 -2.97 14.84 -11.65
C MET A 94 -4.13 13.86 -11.41
N ASP A 95 -4.59 13.16 -12.44
CA ASP A 95 -5.59 12.08 -12.29
C ASP A 95 -5.06 10.99 -11.35
N GLU A 96 -3.82 10.55 -11.57
CA GLU A 96 -3.14 9.53 -10.76
C GLU A 96 -2.94 9.98 -9.29
N ILE A 97 -2.48 11.20 -9.10
CA ILE A 97 -2.29 11.76 -7.75
C ILE A 97 -3.63 11.89 -7.02
N SER A 98 -4.67 12.36 -7.71
CA SER A 98 -5.99 12.57 -7.11
C SER A 98 -6.63 11.25 -6.70
N GLU A 99 -6.51 10.22 -7.51
CA GLU A 99 -7.00 8.88 -7.19
C GLU A 99 -6.24 8.29 -6.00
N MET A 100 -4.92 8.33 -6.05
CA MET A 100 -4.07 7.83 -4.97
C MET A 100 -4.36 8.55 -3.63
N ASP A 101 -4.46 9.89 -3.65
CA ASP A 101 -4.79 10.66 -2.46
C ASP A 101 -6.18 10.34 -1.94
N GLY A 102 -7.17 10.21 -2.83
CA GLY A 102 -8.53 9.86 -2.47
C GLY A 102 -8.58 8.51 -1.74
N ASN A 103 -7.95 7.49 -2.30
CA ASN A 103 -7.91 6.15 -1.73
C ASN A 103 -7.17 6.10 -0.38
N LEU A 104 -6.02 6.76 -0.33
CA LEU A 104 -5.16 6.79 0.85
C LEU A 104 -5.82 7.54 2.01
N PHE A 105 -6.34 8.73 1.75
CA PHE A 105 -6.91 9.57 2.80
C PHE A 105 -8.26 9.04 3.29
N ASP A 106 -9.12 8.53 2.41
CA ASP A 106 -10.38 7.88 2.82
C ASP A 106 -10.10 6.72 3.79
N THR A 107 -9.10 5.88 3.48
CA THR A 107 -8.72 4.77 4.34
C THR A 107 -8.17 5.23 5.69
N VAL A 108 -7.31 6.22 5.70
CA VAL A 108 -6.69 6.76 6.92
C VAL A 108 -7.72 7.50 7.78
N ASP A 109 -8.63 8.28 7.18
CA ASP A 109 -9.72 8.97 7.88
C ASP A 109 -10.63 7.97 8.59
N LYS A 110 -11.03 6.89 7.90
CA LYS A 110 -11.83 5.80 8.47
C LYS A 110 -11.08 5.08 9.61
N LEU A 111 -9.78 4.85 9.44
CA LEU A 111 -8.97 4.19 10.45
C LEU A 111 -8.86 5.02 11.73
N PHE A 112 -8.61 6.32 11.62
CA PHE A 112 -8.59 7.22 12.76
C PHE A 112 -9.96 7.32 13.44
N ALA A 113 -11.03 7.44 12.67
CA ALA A 113 -12.40 7.47 13.21
C ALA A 113 -12.75 6.18 13.97
N LYS A 114 -12.32 5.03 13.45
CA LYS A 114 -12.60 3.71 14.03
C LYS A 114 -11.79 3.43 15.30
N THR A 115 -10.53 3.86 15.32
CA THR A 115 -9.61 3.55 16.42
C THR A 115 -9.61 4.61 17.52
N GLY A 116 -10.00 5.84 17.20
CA GLY A 116 -9.88 6.99 18.10
C GLY A 116 -8.43 7.45 18.32
N VAL A 117 -7.45 6.83 17.65
CA VAL A 117 -6.04 7.22 17.76
C VAL A 117 -5.83 8.59 17.12
N SER A 118 -5.12 9.47 17.81
CA SER A 118 -4.76 10.79 17.27
C SER A 118 -3.58 10.68 16.31
N PRO A 119 -3.54 11.47 15.21
CA PRO A 119 -2.37 11.55 14.35
C PRO A 119 -1.06 11.90 15.08
N SER A 120 -1.15 12.61 16.19
CA SER A 120 0.00 12.96 17.04
C SER A 120 0.56 11.79 17.87
N GLU A 121 -0.18 10.69 17.96
CA GLU A 121 0.24 9.47 18.69
C GLU A 121 0.97 8.48 17.81
N ILE A 122 1.06 8.74 16.49
CA ILE A 122 1.72 7.86 15.55
C ILE A 122 3.24 8.08 15.61
N ASP A 123 3.97 7.03 15.93
CA ASP A 123 5.43 7.02 16.01
C ASP A 123 6.11 6.66 14.70
N ILE A 124 5.48 5.75 13.95
CA ILE A 124 6.05 5.18 12.73
C ILE A 124 4.97 5.13 11.65
N ILE A 125 5.29 5.58 10.47
CA ILE A 125 4.48 5.42 9.27
C ILE A 125 5.28 4.71 8.18
N VAL A 126 4.71 3.65 7.63
CA VAL A 126 5.29 2.91 6.51
C VAL A 126 4.27 2.85 5.38
N ALA A 127 4.62 3.41 4.23
CA ALA A 127 3.84 3.27 3.01
C ALA A 127 4.53 2.30 2.06
N SER A 128 3.77 1.40 1.46
CA SER A 128 4.26 0.48 0.42
C SER A 128 3.52 0.70 -0.89
N VAL A 129 4.29 0.91 -1.96
CA VAL A 129 3.74 1.10 -3.31
C VAL A 129 4.76 0.62 -4.34
N SER A 130 4.30 -0.03 -5.40
CA SER A 130 5.20 -0.58 -6.41
C SER A 130 5.16 0.16 -7.75
N LEU A 131 4.00 0.63 -8.17
CA LEU A 131 3.81 1.19 -9.51
C LEU A 131 3.84 2.71 -9.56
N PHE A 132 3.41 3.38 -8.52
CA PHE A 132 3.32 4.83 -8.51
C PHE A 132 3.95 5.42 -7.24
N SER A 133 5.13 6.00 -7.36
CA SER A 133 5.87 6.62 -6.26
C SER A 133 6.14 8.11 -6.58
N PRO A 134 5.16 8.98 -6.32
CA PRO A 134 5.27 10.40 -6.65
C PRO A 134 6.21 11.15 -5.69
N ALA A 135 6.59 12.35 -6.09
CA ALA A 135 7.19 13.35 -5.22
C ALA A 135 6.17 14.50 -4.97
N PRO A 136 5.87 14.87 -3.71
CA PRO A 136 6.32 14.27 -2.45
C PRO A 136 5.83 12.84 -2.24
N SER A 137 6.58 12.06 -1.44
CA SER A 137 6.27 10.66 -1.16
C SER A 137 4.94 10.47 -0.42
N LEU A 138 4.39 9.25 -0.45
CA LEU A 138 3.11 8.92 0.18
C LEU A 138 3.12 9.25 1.67
N THR A 139 4.17 8.87 2.40
CA THR A 139 4.28 9.20 3.82
C THR A 139 4.34 10.69 4.07
N ALA A 140 5.09 11.45 3.25
CA ALA A 140 5.14 12.90 3.35
C ALA A 140 3.78 13.55 3.13
N ARG A 141 2.97 13.04 2.21
CA ARG A 141 1.61 13.52 1.94
C ARG A 141 0.70 13.28 3.14
N VAL A 142 0.73 12.09 3.74
CA VAL A 142 -0.03 11.75 4.94
C VAL A 142 0.41 12.63 6.12
N ILE A 143 1.70 12.73 6.40
CA ILE A 143 2.24 13.56 7.49
C ILE A 143 1.79 15.00 7.35
N ASN A 144 1.85 15.54 6.13
CA ASN A 144 1.43 16.92 5.88
C ASN A 144 -0.07 17.13 6.05
N ARG A 145 -0.90 16.19 5.56
CA ARG A 145 -2.37 16.31 5.67
C ARG A 145 -2.84 16.28 7.13
N TYR A 146 -2.32 15.33 7.90
CA TYR A 146 -2.76 15.14 9.30
C TYR A 146 -1.92 15.89 10.32
N LYS A 147 -0.96 16.73 9.85
CA LYS A 147 -0.08 17.52 10.73
C LYS A 147 0.57 16.67 11.82
N MET A 148 1.03 15.49 11.42
CA MET A 148 1.68 14.58 12.34
C MET A 148 2.94 15.20 12.96
N ARG A 149 3.43 14.62 14.05
CA ARG A 149 4.59 15.14 14.79
C ARG A 149 5.87 15.13 13.93
N LYS A 150 6.79 16.05 14.25
CA LYS A 150 8.01 16.27 13.43
C LYS A 150 9.05 15.15 13.53
N ASP A 151 9.02 14.38 14.61
CA ASP A 151 9.96 13.29 14.92
C ASP A 151 9.42 11.91 14.51
N ILE A 152 8.29 11.87 13.81
CA ILE A 152 7.74 10.61 13.26
C ILE A 152 8.75 9.93 12.33
N LYS A 153 8.91 8.62 12.50
CA LYS A 153 9.74 7.82 11.59
C LYS A 153 8.93 7.44 10.35
N ALA A 154 9.38 7.86 9.18
CA ALA A 154 8.64 7.70 7.92
C ALA A 154 9.44 6.86 6.92
N PHE A 155 8.82 5.80 6.38
CA PHE A 155 9.42 4.89 5.41
C PHE A 155 8.52 4.71 4.20
N ASN A 156 9.12 4.73 3.01
CA ASN A 156 8.44 4.39 1.77
C ASN A 156 9.11 3.15 1.17
N LEU A 157 8.37 2.07 1.07
CA LEU A 157 8.83 0.82 0.47
C LEU A 157 8.30 0.75 -0.96
N SER A 158 9.21 0.74 -1.94
CA SER A 158 8.84 0.70 -3.36
C SER A 158 9.58 -0.41 -4.10
N GLY A 159 9.02 -0.85 -5.24
CA GLY A 159 9.66 -1.81 -6.11
C GLY A 159 9.69 -3.28 -5.63
N MET A 160 9.01 -3.60 -4.53
CA MET A 160 8.99 -4.94 -3.93
C MET A 160 7.69 -5.74 -4.21
N GLY A 161 6.77 -5.18 -4.99
CA GLY A 161 5.47 -5.82 -5.24
C GLY A 161 4.70 -6.06 -3.94
N CYS A 162 3.90 -7.13 -3.92
CA CYS A 162 3.05 -7.48 -2.78
C CYS A 162 3.83 -7.90 -1.52
N SER A 163 5.11 -8.25 -1.64
CA SER A 163 5.96 -8.58 -0.49
C SER A 163 6.24 -7.38 0.42
N ALA A 164 6.08 -6.16 -0.09
CA ALA A 164 6.31 -4.93 0.67
C ALA A 164 5.45 -4.83 1.94
N SER A 165 4.24 -5.40 1.94
CA SER A 165 3.37 -5.42 3.12
C SER A 165 3.96 -6.23 4.27
N VAL A 166 4.53 -7.39 3.98
CA VAL A 166 5.19 -8.24 4.98
C VAL A 166 6.46 -7.56 5.50
N VAL A 167 7.24 -6.98 4.59
CA VAL A 167 8.45 -6.21 4.95
C VAL A 167 8.09 -5.00 5.81
N ALA A 168 6.97 -4.31 5.52
CA ALA A 168 6.50 -3.19 6.32
C ALA A 168 6.20 -3.59 7.77
N VAL A 169 5.51 -4.71 7.97
CA VAL A 169 5.20 -5.24 9.31
C VAL A 169 6.48 -5.64 10.05
N ASP A 170 7.41 -6.32 9.38
CA ASP A 170 8.68 -6.71 9.97
C ASP A 170 9.54 -5.48 10.34
N LEU A 171 9.58 -4.47 9.46
CA LEU A 171 10.28 -3.21 9.72
C LEU A 171 9.73 -2.53 10.98
N VAL A 172 8.41 -2.42 11.11
CA VAL A 172 7.77 -1.83 12.29
C VAL A 172 8.15 -2.63 13.54
N LYS A 173 8.05 -3.97 13.49
CA LYS A 173 8.45 -4.83 14.61
C LYS A 173 9.91 -4.65 15.04
N GLN A 174 10.81 -4.39 14.11
CA GLN A 174 12.23 -4.17 14.42
C GLN A 174 12.52 -2.78 15.02
N LEU A 175 11.65 -1.81 14.78
CA LEU A 175 11.83 -0.42 15.23
C LEU A 175 11.26 -0.17 16.63
N PHE A 176 10.44 -1.06 17.14
CA PHE A 176 9.97 -1.13 18.52
C PHE A 176 10.90 -1.97 19.40
#